data_c54270e3d27dc126890a2eb2523b3e85
#
_entry.id   c54270e3d27dc126890a2eb2523b3e85
#
_cell.length_a   1.000
_cell.length_b   1.000
_cell.length_c   1.000
_cell.angle_alpha   90.00
_cell.angle_beta   90.00
_cell.angle_gamma   90.00
#
_symmetry.space_group_name_H-M   'P 1'
#
loop_
_entity.id
_entity.type
_entity.pdbx_description
1 polymer ?
#
loop_
_entity_poly.entity_id
_entity_poly.type
_entity_poly.pdbx_seq_one_letter_code
_entity_poly.pdbx_strand_id
1 'polypeptide(L)'
;MKRLLDLNGIWELMEEGGEKIYQASVPGSVASALLESGDMVSPNWRDNEKRVQSFFEKDYVFSRTFDVTREMLENKKICLRCDGLDTIAEISLNGKKAGKADNMYRTWRFSVKQFLHVGKNRIDIRFLSPVRWIQEHPSKMGKPYSVLRKAACMFGWDWGLSFPDSGIWKDISLEIMDNGYLETVIFSQIHTEEKVILKAKPVCRIEDADQNGSDDKAEKSCIKLELSDRKGTVIGTKICQNNEQVSFEIAEPELWWPVGYGEQPLYTVKAYMLAGDTQLDCHIFKIGLRQIKLDRGDDGDGAKYCFEVNKVPVFFKGENLIIEDSVLKNTTENSWKKLVENCLKSNVNGIRVWGGAYYPPEEFFDLCDEKGILVYQDLMFACSFYQVDEYFLENVKRELEDNLARIGHHACLAALCGNNEIDGVYTVTGSTEPQTAALRKMFGSGEDPLPEQVRKVLWDNYTPLFLELIPKQCEKYAPDTAYVHSSPSSKYPGAEKSFFDYGKKGDMHYYLPYNENAPYQKMRTMRCRFISEMGFQSYPSM
;
A
#
# COMPACT_ATOMS: atom_id res chain seq x y z
N MET A 1 -19.90 -7.74 20.53
CA MET A 1 -18.82 -8.36 19.72
C MET A 1 -18.97 -7.91 18.29
N LYS A 2 -17.88 -7.53 17.63
CA LYS A 2 -17.87 -7.26 16.19
C LYS A 2 -18.15 -8.55 15.43
N ARG A 3 -19.13 -8.53 14.54
CA ARG A 3 -19.48 -9.66 13.66
C ARG A 3 -19.37 -9.21 12.21
N LEU A 4 -19.02 -10.14 11.33
CA LEU A 4 -18.93 -9.92 9.89
C LEU A 4 -20.00 -10.74 9.17
N LEU A 5 -20.75 -10.10 8.29
CA LEU A 5 -21.52 -10.80 7.25
C LEU A 5 -20.71 -10.69 5.96
N ASP A 6 -20.17 -11.81 5.51
CA ASP A 6 -19.40 -11.90 4.27
C ASP A 6 -20.28 -11.64 3.04
N LEU A 7 -19.85 -10.72 2.20
CA LEU A 7 -20.47 -10.41 0.92
C LEU A 7 -19.60 -10.80 -0.29
N ASN A 8 -18.50 -11.53 -0.05
CA ASN A 8 -17.70 -12.13 -1.13
C ASN A 8 -18.49 -13.24 -1.85
N GLY A 9 -17.96 -13.69 -3.00
CA GLY A 9 -18.55 -14.78 -3.78
C GLY A 9 -19.13 -14.29 -5.11
N ILE A 10 -20.23 -14.86 -5.56
CA ILE A 10 -20.77 -14.55 -6.89
C ILE A 10 -21.71 -13.34 -6.84
N TRP A 11 -21.46 -12.39 -7.73
CA TRP A 11 -22.25 -11.21 -8.01
C TRP A 11 -22.73 -11.20 -9.46
N GLU A 12 -23.80 -10.48 -9.71
CA GLU A 12 -24.21 -10.12 -11.06
C GLU A 12 -23.39 -8.90 -11.52
N LEU A 13 -22.84 -8.96 -12.73
CA LEU A 13 -22.16 -7.84 -13.37
C LEU A 13 -22.89 -7.49 -14.66
N MET A 14 -23.13 -6.21 -14.89
CA MET A 14 -23.77 -5.72 -16.11
C MET A 14 -23.11 -4.42 -16.57
N GLU A 15 -22.91 -4.27 -17.89
CA GLU A 15 -22.58 -2.97 -18.49
C GLU A 15 -23.75 -2.01 -18.29
N GLU A 16 -23.50 -0.76 -17.91
CA GLU A 16 -24.57 0.23 -17.70
C GLU A 16 -25.31 0.50 -19.02
N GLY A 17 -26.64 0.31 -18.97
CA GLY A 17 -27.49 0.41 -20.17
C GLY A 17 -27.45 -0.82 -21.09
N GLY A 18 -26.68 -1.84 -20.73
CA GLY A 18 -26.65 -3.13 -21.42
C GLY A 18 -27.75 -4.08 -20.93
N GLU A 19 -27.92 -5.20 -21.64
CA GLU A 19 -28.91 -6.24 -21.28
C GLU A 19 -28.24 -7.53 -20.77
N LYS A 20 -26.94 -7.73 -21.07
CA LYS A 20 -26.22 -8.95 -20.74
C LYS A 20 -25.75 -8.94 -19.27
N ILE A 21 -26.12 -9.98 -18.55
CA ILE A 21 -25.68 -10.20 -17.17
C ILE A 21 -24.57 -11.26 -17.19
N TYR A 22 -23.47 -10.95 -16.52
CA TYR A 22 -22.35 -11.85 -16.27
C TYR A 22 -22.33 -12.28 -14.82
N GLN A 23 -21.75 -13.44 -14.54
CA GLN A 23 -21.40 -13.83 -13.19
C GLN A 23 -19.97 -13.35 -12.87
N ALA A 24 -19.83 -12.53 -11.86
CA ALA A 24 -18.54 -12.02 -11.39
C ALA A 24 -18.22 -12.57 -10.01
N SER A 25 -17.08 -13.20 -9.87
CA SER A 25 -16.58 -13.51 -8.53
C SER A 25 -16.00 -12.26 -7.86
N VAL A 26 -16.26 -12.11 -6.57
CA VAL A 26 -15.73 -11.06 -5.71
C VAL A 26 -14.99 -11.72 -4.55
N PRO A 27 -13.72 -11.35 -4.27
CA PRO A 27 -12.90 -10.37 -4.98
C PRO A 27 -12.70 -10.67 -6.46
N GLY A 28 -12.72 -9.59 -7.28
CA GLY A 28 -12.55 -9.68 -8.72
C GLY A 28 -12.77 -8.35 -9.43
N SER A 29 -12.89 -8.41 -10.74
CA SER A 29 -12.99 -7.22 -11.58
C SER A 29 -13.90 -7.43 -12.78
N VAL A 30 -14.17 -6.36 -13.52
CA VAL A 30 -14.90 -6.40 -14.80
C VAL A 30 -14.17 -7.31 -15.76
N ALA A 31 -12.87 -7.10 -15.96
CA ALA A 31 -12.08 -7.90 -16.90
C ALA A 31 -12.03 -9.37 -16.50
N SER A 32 -11.90 -9.70 -15.21
CA SER A 32 -11.91 -11.09 -14.77
C SER A 32 -13.21 -11.81 -15.12
N ALA A 33 -14.36 -11.14 -14.93
CA ALA A 33 -15.67 -11.71 -15.29
C ALA A 33 -15.86 -11.87 -16.82
N LEU A 34 -15.40 -10.89 -17.59
CA LEU A 34 -15.49 -10.94 -19.06
C LEU A 34 -14.56 -11.98 -19.67
N LEU A 35 -13.38 -12.19 -19.09
CA LEU A 35 -12.45 -13.27 -19.47
C LEU A 35 -13.04 -14.65 -19.17
N GLU A 36 -13.62 -14.82 -17.98
CA GLU A 36 -14.26 -16.08 -17.55
C GLU A 36 -15.49 -16.42 -18.40
N SER A 37 -16.25 -15.42 -18.87
CA SER A 37 -17.39 -15.63 -19.77
C SER A 37 -16.99 -15.89 -21.23
N GLY A 38 -15.73 -15.62 -21.60
CA GLY A 38 -15.24 -15.70 -22.97
C GLY A 38 -15.56 -14.49 -23.85
N ASP A 39 -16.16 -13.43 -23.33
CA ASP A 39 -16.47 -12.20 -24.07
C ASP A 39 -15.22 -11.31 -24.24
N MET A 40 -14.27 -11.39 -23.33
CA MET A 40 -12.98 -10.74 -23.48
C MET A 40 -11.91 -11.77 -23.87
N VAL A 41 -11.11 -11.46 -24.87
CA VAL A 41 -9.95 -12.27 -25.24
C VAL A 41 -8.79 -12.00 -24.28
N SER A 42 -7.90 -13.00 -24.07
CA SER A 42 -6.70 -12.78 -23.22
C SER A 42 -5.88 -11.59 -23.74
N PRO A 43 -5.65 -10.55 -22.91
CA PRO A 43 -4.90 -9.37 -23.32
C PRO A 43 -3.43 -9.68 -23.60
N ASN A 44 -2.88 -10.71 -22.95
CA ASN A 44 -1.48 -11.10 -23.05
C ASN A 44 -1.12 -11.82 -24.35
N TRP A 45 -2.10 -12.09 -25.24
CA TRP A 45 -1.85 -12.79 -26.49
C TRP A 45 -1.71 -11.82 -27.67
N ARG A 46 -0.50 -11.72 -28.23
CA ARG A 46 -0.16 -10.86 -29.39
C ARG A 46 -0.54 -9.38 -29.14
N ASP A 47 -1.45 -8.85 -29.99
CA ASP A 47 -1.94 -7.47 -29.98
C ASP A 47 -3.36 -7.32 -29.38
N ASN A 48 -3.81 -8.33 -28.64
CA ASN A 48 -5.13 -8.33 -28.02
C ASN A 48 -5.33 -7.18 -27.03
N GLU A 49 -4.25 -6.64 -26.45
CA GLU A 49 -4.30 -5.44 -25.62
C GLU A 49 -5.14 -4.33 -26.30
N LYS A 50 -4.93 -4.09 -27.59
CA LYS A 50 -5.67 -3.07 -28.36
C LYS A 50 -7.15 -3.41 -28.50
N ARG A 51 -7.49 -4.70 -28.56
CA ARG A 51 -8.87 -5.18 -28.77
C ARG A 51 -9.71 -5.07 -27.51
N VAL A 52 -9.07 -5.10 -26.33
CA VAL A 52 -9.80 -5.06 -25.05
C VAL A 52 -10.01 -3.66 -24.52
N GLN A 53 -9.39 -2.62 -25.08
CA GLN A 53 -9.48 -1.24 -24.57
C GLN A 53 -10.91 -0.72 -24.49
N SER A 54 -11.78 -1.05 -25.44
CA SER A 54 -13.17 -0.59 -25.47
C SER A 54 -14.00 -1.04 -24.27
N PHE A 55 -13.60 -2.10 -23.57
CA PHE A 55 -14.28 -2.53 -22.34
C PHE A 55 -14.02 -1.56 -21.19
N PHE A 56 -12.84 -0.95 -21.13
CA PHE A 56 -12.46 -0.02 -20.07
C PHE A 56 -13.03 1.40 -20.25
N GLU A 57 -13.63 1.68 -21.40
CA GLU A 57 -14.34 2.94 -21.67
C GLU A 57 -15.79 2.93 -21.17
N LYS A 58 -16.25 1.83 -20.56
CA LYS A 58 -17.64 1.62 -20.15
C LYS A 58 -17.79 1.62 -18.64
N ASP A 59 -18.98 1.98 -18.19
CA ASP A 59 -19.37 1.85 -16.78
C ASP A 59 -20.02 0.49 -16.55
N TYR A 60 -19.80 -0.06 -15.36
CA TYR A 60 -20.34 -1.36 -14.99
C TYR A 60 -20.97 -1.33 -13.59
N VAL A 61 -21.98 -2.17 -13.39
CA VAL A 61 -22.67 -2.32 -12.13
C VAL A 61 -22.51 -3.75 -11.63
N PHE A 62 -21.93 -3.89 -10.44
CA PHE A 62 -21.94 -5.12 -9.66
C PHE A 62 -23.15 -5.12 -8.76
N SER A 63 -23.93 -6.19 -8.75
CA SER A 63 -25.15 -6.32 -7.96
C SER A 63 -25.18 -7.62 -7.18
N ARG A 64 -25.68 -7.57 -5.94
CA ARG A 64 -25.89 -8.76 -5.11
C ARG A 64 -27.08 -8.59 -4.18
N THR A 65 -27.79 -9.69 -3.93
CA THR A 65 -28.78 -9.78 -2.85
C THR A 65 -28.20 -10.53 -1.66
N PHE A 66 -28.57 -10.10 -0.45
CA PHE A 66 -28.16 -10.73 0.81
C PHE A 66 -29.24 -10.57 1.86
N ASP A 67 -29.21 -11.45 2.87
CA ASP A 67 -30.24 -11.43 3.93
C ASP A 67 -29.69 -10.75 5.19
N VAL A 68 -30.53 -9.91 5.80
CA VAL A 68 -30.28 -9.25 7.09
C VAL A 68 -31.29 -9.73 8.11
N THR A 69 -30.82 -10.20 9.28
CA THR A 69 -31.69 -10.67 10.36
C THR A 69 -32.12 -9.51 11.26
N ARG A 70 -33.19 -9.72 12.03
CA ARG A 70 -33.62 -8.76 13.05
C ARG A 70 -32.54 -8.51 14.09
N GLU A 71 -31.87 -9.56 14.55
CA GLU A 71 -30.75 -9.48 15.50
C GLU A 71 -29.61 -8.58 15.01
N MET A 72 -29.27 -8.64 13.69
CA MET A 72 -28.26 -7.75 13.11
C MET A 72 -28.69 -6.28 13.24
N LEU A 73 -29.96 -5.96 12.97
CA LEU A 73 -30.48 -4.59 13.03
C LEU A 73 -30.64 -4.05 14.47
N GLU A 74 -30.63 -4.91 15.49
CA GLU A 74 -30.63 -4.50 16.89
C GLU A 74 -29.29 -3.88 17.32
N ASN A 75 -28.16 -4.23 16.66
CA ASN A 75 -26.87 -3.63 16.94
C ASN A 75 -26.86 -2.12 16.62
N LYS A 76 -26.05 -1.35 17.35
CA LYS A 76 -26.01 0.11 17.22
C LYS A 76 -25.56 0.55 15.82
N LYS A 77 -24.59 -0.12 15.23
CA LYS A 77 -23.98 0.24 13.96
C LYS A 77 -23.83 -0.95 13.01
N ILE A 78 -24.10 -0.70 11.75
CA ILE A 78 -23.76 -1.59 10.64
C ILE A 78 -23.05 -0.76 9.59
N CYS A 79 -21.81 -1.16 9.27
CA CYS A 79 -21.01 -0.54 8.23
C CYS A 79 -20.79 -1.52 7.07
N LEU A 80 -20.95 -1.03 5.86
CA LEU A 80 -20.41 -1.70 4.68
C LEU A 80 -18.90 -1.43 4.65
N ARG A 81 -18.11 -2.47 4.77
CA ARG A 81 -16.65 -2.44 4.64
C ARG A 81 -16.26 -2.97 3.28
N CYS A 82 -15.47 -2.20 2.53
CA CYS A 82 -14.87 -2.59 1.26
C CYS A 82 -13.35 -2.39 1.39
N ASP A 83 -12.59 -3.46 1.37
CA ASP A 83 -11.13 -3.41 1.54
C ASP A 83 -10.38 -2.94 0.29
N GLY A 84 -11.10 -2.86 -0.84
CA GLY A 84 -10.59 -2.28 -2.07
C GLY A 84 -11.66 -2.16 -3.15
N LEU A 85 -11.93 -0.93 -3.57
CA LEU A 85 -12.78 -0.60 -4.73
C LEU A 85 -11.91 0.07 -5.78
N ASP A 86 -11.77 -0.53 -6.95
CA ASP A 86 -10.93 -0.01 -8.02
C ASP A 86 -11.80 0.56 -9.16
N THR A 87 -11.98 1.84 -9.26
CA THR A 87 -11.46 2.94 -8.43
C THR A 87 -12.61 3.87 -8.05
N ILE A 88 -13.32 4.40 -9.07
CA ILE A 88 -14.41 5.35 -8.87
C ILE A 88 -15.70 4.57 -8.78
N ALA A 89 -16.24 4.47 -7.58
CA ALA A 89 -17.43 3.67 -7.30
C ALA A 89 -18.54 4.48 -6.65
N GLU A 90 -19.78 4.25 -7.08
CA GLU A 90 -20.99 4.74 -6.45
C GLU A 90 -21.76 3.57 -5.85
N ILE A 91 -21.98 3.61 -4.54
CA ILE A 91 -22.60 2.52 -3.78
C ILE A 91 -24.05 2.88 -3.48
N SER A 92 -24.96 1.95 -3.75
CA SER A 92 -26.36 2.05 -3.34
C SER A 92 -26.85 0.78 -2.65
N LEU A 93 -27.73 0.95 -1.69
CA LEU A 93 -28.41 -0.11 -0.94
C LEU A 93 -29.91 0.09 -1.04
N ASN A 94 -30.62 -0.94 -1.52
CA ASN A 94 -32.07 -0.89 -1.73
C ASN A 94 -32.50 0.35 -2.55
N GLY A 95 -31.70 0.71 -3.59
CA GLY A 95 -31.93 1.86 -4.44
C GLY A 95 -31.60 3.23 -3.83
N LYS A 96 -31.09 3.27 -2.60
CA LYS A 96 -30.68 4.52 -1.92
C LYS A 96 -29.18 4.65 -1.94
N LYS A 97 -28.67 5.85 -2.26
CA LYS A 97 -27.24 6.16 -2.28
C LYS A 97 -26.63 6.03 -0.88
N ALA A 98 -25.64 5.16 -0.74
CA ALA A 98 -24.96 4.87 0.51
C ALA A 98 -23.56 5.51 0.60
N GLY A 99 -22.86 5.68 -0.54
CA GLY A 99 -21.52 6.27 -0.54
C GLY A 99 -20.88 6.39 -1.92
N LYS A 100 -19.66 6.91 -1.93
CA LYS A 100 -18.77 6.98 -3.10
C LYS A 100 -17.35 6.62 -2.68
N ALA A 101 -16.58 6.02 -3.60
CA ALA A 101 -15.16 5.76 -3.46
C ALA A 101 -14.42 6.27 -4.69
N ASP A 102 -13.13 6.65 -4.51
CA ASP A 102 -12.26 7.20 -5.57
C ASP A 102 -10.77 6.88 -5.36
N ASN A 103 -10.49 5.90 -4.51
CA ASN A 103 -9.14 5.48 -4.17
C ASN A 103 -9.11 3.96 -3.97
N MET A 104 -8.37 3.24 -4.83
CA MET A 104 -8.31 1.77 -4.79
C MET A 104 -7.54 1.21 -3.60
N TYR A 105 -6.71 2.03 -2.95
CA TYR A 105 -5.80 1.61 -1.89
C TYR A 105 -6.42 1.69 -0.49
N ARG A 106 -7.64 2.27 -0.36
CA ARG A 106 -8.32 2.49 0.90
C ARG A 106 -9.24 1.35 1.28
N THR A 107 -9.38 1.15 2.59
CA THR A 107 -10.49 0.42 3.19
C THR A 107 -11.65 1.39 3.44
N TRP A 108 -12.68 1.29 2.62
CA TRP A 108 -13.86 2.14 2.72
C TRP A 108 -14.87 1.58 3.72
N ARG A 109 -15.39 2.44 4.60
CA ARG A 109 -16.46 2.10 5.55
C ARG A 109 -17.59 3.09 5.43
N PHE A 110 -18.76 2.59 5.06
CA PHE A 110 -20.00 3.37 4.90
C PHE A 110 -21.00 2.97 5.96
N SER A 111 -21.54 3.92 6.74
CA SER A 111 -22.64 3.66 7.67
C SER A 111 -23.90 3.36 6.88
N VAL A 112 -24.44 2.14 7.01
CA VAL A 112 -25.52 1.66 6.13
C VAL A 112 -26.76 1.16 6.86
N LYS A 113 -26.76 1.11 8.19
CA LYS A 113 -27.89 0.58 8.99
C LYS A 113 -29.24 1.17 8.58
N GLN A 114 -29.29 2.48 8.32
CA GLN A 114 -30.52 3.22 7.94
C GLN A 114 -31.07 2.83 6.57
N PHE A 115 -30.33 2.11 5.74
CA PHE A 115 -30.76 1.65 4.42
C PHE A 115 -31.21 0.19 4.42
N LEU A 116 -30.97 -0.56 5.51
CA LEU A 116 -31.24 -2.00 5.62
C LEU A 116 -32.60 -2.28 6.24
N HIS A 117 -33.16 -3.44 5.87
CA HIS A 117 -34.37 -3.97 6.49
C HIS A 117 -34.24 -5.49 6.72
N VAL A 118 -35.10 -6.06 7.55
CA VAL A 118 -35.12 -7.51 7.80
C VAL A 118 -35.50 -8.25 6.51
N GLY A 119 -34.77 -9.32 6.22
CA GLY A 119 -34.95 -10.14 5.03
C GLY A 119 -34.00 -9.72 3.91
N LYS A 120 -34.43 -9.87 2.65
CA LYS A 120 -33.59 -9.65 1.47
C LYS A 120 -33.31 -8.17 1.23
N ASN A 121 -32.04 -7.83 1.12
CA ASN A 121 -31.54 -6.52 0.73
C ASN A 121 -30.76 -6.63 -0.57
N ARG A 122 -30.66 -5.54 -1.33
CA ARG A 122 -29.86 -5.46 -2.56
C ARG A 122 -28.80 -4.38 -2.42
N ILE A 123 -27.57 -4.73 -2.80
CA ILE A 123 -26.48 -3.79 -2.97
C ILE A 123 -26.13 -3.70 -4.46
N ASP A 124 -25.95 -2.48 -4.93
CA ASP A 124 -25.44 -2.18 -6.26
C ASP A 124 -24.22 -1.26 -6.13
N ILE A 125 -23.11 -1.64 -6.80
CA ILE A 125 -21.88 -0.84 -6.85
C ILE A 125 -21.58 -0.56 -8.31
N ARG A 126 -21.75 0.71 -8.70
CA ARG A 126 -21.47 1.20 -10.04
C ARG A 126 -20.04 1.72 -10.09
N PHE A 127 -19.25 1.15 -11.00
CA PHE A 127 -17.91 1.63 -11.31
C PHE A 127 -17.95 2.49 -12.58
N LEU A 128 -17.41 3.70 -12.47
CA LEU A 128 -17.21 4.60 -13.60
C LEU A 128 -15.92 4.23 -14.34
N SER A 129 -15.94 4.38 -15.66
CA SER A 129 -14.76 4.15 -16.49
C SER A 129 -13.58 5.02 -16.05
N PRO A 130 -12.43 4.43 -15.67
CA PRO A 130 -11.24 5.21 -15.33
C PRO A 130 -10.68 5.94 -16.56
N VAL A 131 -10.87 5.39 -17.77
CA VAL A 131 -10.41 5.97 -19.04
C VAL A 131 -11.19 7.26 -19.34
N ARG A 132 -12.53 7.21 -19.30
CA ARG A 132 -13.36 8.41 -19.51
C ARG A 132 -13.14 9.43 -18.40
N TRP A 133 -12.99 8.97 -17.16
CA TRP A 133 -12.76 9.85 -16.02
C TRP A 133 -11.52 10.73 -16.21
N ILE A 134 -10.37 10.15 -16.60
CA ILE A 134 -9.14 10.94 -16.82
C ILE A 134 -9.24 11.88 -18.03
N GLN A 135 -10.09 11.56 -19.02
CA GLN A 135 -10.37 12.45 -20.16
C GLN A 135 -11.24 13.65 -19.75
N GLU A 136 -12.24 13.41 -18.88
CA GLU A 136 -13.15 14.43 -18.37
C GLU A 136 -12.51 15.30 -17.28
N HIS A 137 -11.49 14.77 -16.56
CA HIS A 137 -10.77 15.42 -15.49
C HIS A 137 -9.25 15.45 -15.77
N PRO A 138 -8.80 16.17 -16.82
CA PRO A 138 -7.40 16.12 -17.22
C PRO A 138 -6.48 16.70 -16.16
N SER A 139 -5.33 16.05 -15.95
CA SER A 139 -4.29 16.56 -15.07
C SER A 139 -3.74 17.88 -15.57
N LYS A 140 -3.56 18.86 -14.67
CA LYS A 140 -3.02 20.18 -15.00
C LYS A 140 -1.50 20.22 -14.97
N MET A 141 -0.85 19.22 -14.35
CA MET A 141 0.59 19.25 -14.11
C MET A 141 1.31 17.93 -14.24
N GLY A 142 0.58 16.82 -14.33
CA GLY A 142 1.16 15.47 -14.34
C GLY A 142 0.64 14.63 -15.49
N LYS A 143 0.98 13.35 -15.45
CA LYS A 143 0.46 12.32 -16.35
C LYS A 143 -1.05 12.17 -16.16
N PRO A 144 -1.81 11.69 -17.18
CA PRO A 144 -3.26 11.55 -17.07
C PRO A 144 -3.73 10.76 -15.85
N TYR A 145 -3.03 9.67 -15.49
CA TYR A 145 -3.38 8.84 -14.34
C TYR A 145 -3.22 9.51 -12.97
N SER A 146 -2.48 10.64 -12.88
CA SER A 146 -2.20 11.30 -11.60
C SER A 146 -3.43 11.94 -10.94
N VAL A 147 -4.56 12.02 -11.64
CA VAL A 147 -5.84 12.49 -11.09
C VAL A 147 -6.62 11.41 -10.37
N LEU A 148 -6.13 10.17 -10.40
CA LEU A 148 -6.74 9.02 -9.72
C LEU A 148 -5.77 8.40 -8.71
N ARG A 149 -6.32 7.90 -7.61
CA ARG A 149 -5.59 6.99 -6.72
C ARG A 149 -5.79 5.55 -7.18
N LYS A 150 -5.15 5.21 -8.29
CA LYS A 150 -5.17 3.91 -8.98
C LYS A 150 -3.75 3.53 -9.38
N ALA A 151 -3.45 2.24 -9.45
CA ALA A 151 -2.14 1.75 -9.86
C ALA A 151 -1.75 2.34 -11.23
N ALA A 152 -0.68 3.15 -11.22
CA ALA A 152 -0.25 3.92 -12.38
C ALA A 152 0.08 3.02 -13.58
N CYS A 153 0.67 1.84 -13.32
CA CYS A 153 1.03 0.88 -14.35
C CYS A 153 -0.17 0.30 -15.12
N MET A 154 -1.39 0.36 -14.57
CA MET A 154 -2.60 -0.09 -15.27
C MET A 154 -2.94 0.79 -16.50
N PHE A 155 -2.39 2.00 -16.59
CA PHE A 155 -2.53 2.85 -17.78
C PHE A 155 -1.47 2.61 -18.86
N GLY A 156 -0.72 1.51 -18.76
CA GLY A 156 0.39 1.13 -19.61
C GLY A 156 1.74 1.57 -19.06
N TRP A 157 2.73 0.73 -19.23
CA TRP A 157 4.12 1.00 -18.86
C TRP A 157 5.05 0.40 -19.91
N ASP A 158 6.37 0.70 -19.85
CA ASP A 158 7.33 0.16 -20.81
C ASP A 158 7.56 -1.36 -20.66
N TRP A 159 7.07 -1.95 -19.57
CA TRP A 159 7.09 -3.39 -19.29
C TRP A 159 5.68 -4.00 -19.12
N GLY A 160 4.61 -3.20 -19.16
CA GLY A 160 3.25 -3.65 -18.81
C GLY A 160 2.18 -3.17 -19.76
N LEU A 161 1.08 -3.93 -19.81
CA LEU A 161 -0.09 -3.64 -20.63
C LEU A 161 -0.82 -2.39 -20.14
N SER A 162 -1.47 -1.67 -21.06
CA SER A 162 -2.55 -0.76 -20.71
C SER A 162 -3.81 -1.57 -20.40
N PHE A 163 -4.13 -1.70 -19.12
CA PHE A 163 -5.21 -2.53 -18.62
C PHE A 163 -5.92 -1.86 -17.43
N PRO A 164 -6.55 -0.69 -17.64
CA PRO A 164 -7.17 0.10 -16.58
C PRO A 164 -8.52 -0.48 -16.14
N ASP A 165 -8.50 -1.68 -15.56
CA ASP A 165 -9.65 -2.44 -15.09
C ASP A 165 -10.40 -1.75 -13.93
N SER A 166 -11.57 -2.27 -13.57
CA SER A 166 -12.38 -1.78 -12.45
C SER A 166 -13.05 -2.93 -11.72
N GLY A 167 -13.29 -2.79 -10.41
CA GLY A 167 -14.03 -3.82 -9.68
C GLY A 167 -13.86 -3.80 -8.16
N ILE A 168 -14.45 -4.79 -7.52
CA ILE A 168 -14.33 -5.07 -6.09
C ILE A 168 -13.13 -6.01 -5.93
N TRP A 169 -11.92 -5.45 -5.89
CA TRP A 169 -10.69 -6.24 -6.02
C TRP A 169 -10.17 -6.84 -4.72
N LYS A 170 -10.76 -6.46 -3.58
CA LYS A 170 -10.52 -7.03 -2.26
C LYS A 170 -11.84 -7.37 -1.58
N ASP A 171 -11.78 -7.86 -0.35
CA ASP A 171 -12.94 -8.32 0.41
C ASP A 171 -13.98 -7.23 0.64
N ILE A 172 -15.25 -7.68 0.71
CA ILE A 172 -16.41 -6.85 1.02
C ILE A 172 -17.30 -7.55 2.04
N SER A 173 -17.73 -6.82 3.08
CA SER A 173 -18.55 -7.35 4.17
C SER A 173 -19.40 -6.29 4.85
N LEU A 174 -20.41 -6.72 5.63
CA LEU A 174 -21.01 -5.85 6.63
C LEU A 174 -20.33 -6.10 7.99
N GLU A 175 -19.79 -5.05 8.57
CA GLU A 175 -19.32 -5.00 9.96
C GLU A 175 -20.49 -4.60 10.85
N ILE A 176 -20.86 -5.47 11.79
CA ILE A 176 -21.98 -5.31 12.73
C ILE A 176 -21.41 -5.19 14.13
N MET A 177 -21.66 -4.06 14.80
CA MET A 177 -21.02 -3.75 16.08
C MET A 177 -21.84 -2.80 16.95
N ASP A 178 -21.58 -2.80 18.26
CA ASP A 178 -22.19 -1.90 19.23
C ASP A 178 -21.22 -0.88 19.81
N ASN A 179 -19.96 -1.26 20.05
CA ASN A 179 -19.03 -0.51 20.89
C ASN A 179 -17.73 -0.07 20.16
N GLY A 180 -17.67 -0.25 18.85
CA GLY A 180 -16.44 0.02 18.08
C GLY A 180 -15.58 -1.23 17.87
N TYR A 181 -14.33 -1.01 17.42
CA TYR A 181 -13.41 -2.07 17.06
C TYR A 181 -11.95 -1.67 17.31
N LEU A 182 -11.07 -2.65 17.45
CA LEU A 182 -9.63 -2.45 17.45
C LEU A 182 -9.15 -2.25 16.01
N GLU A 183 -8.55 -1.08 15.72
CA GLU A 183 -8.04 -0.78 14.38
C GLU A 183 -6.66 -1.43 14.17
N THR A 184 -5.74 -1.20 15.11
CA THR A 184 -4.38 -1.76 15.09
C THR A 184 -3.71 -1.63 16.46
N VAL A 185 -2.50 -2.17 16.57
CA VAL A 185 -1.55 -1.86 17.65
C VAL A 185 -0.27 -1.32 17.01
N ILE A 186 0.14 -0.13 17.40
CA ILE A 186 1.40 0.46 16.96
C ILE A 186 2.52 -0.06 17.84
N PHE A 187 3.55 -0.64 17.24
CA PHE A 187 4.71 -1.17 17.95
C PHE A 187 5.95 -0.31 17.73
N SER A 188 6.79 -0.24 18.78
CA SER A 188 8.15 0.26 18.67
C SER A 188 9.07 -0.48 19.64
N GLN A 189 10.37 -0.45 19.37
CA GLN A 189 11.33 -1.28 20.10
C GLN A 189 12.53 -0.43 20.59
N ILE A 190 12.98 -0.70 21.83
CA ILE A 190 14.23 -0.17 22.35
C ILE A 190 15.14 -1.36 22.64
N HIS A 191 16.28 -1.40 21.95
CA HIS A 191 17.28 -2.46 22.10
C HIS A 191 18.42 -1.99 22.99
N THR A 192 18.71 -2.75 24.02
CA THR A 192 19.90 -2.61 24.87
C THR A 192 20.79 -3.86 24.71
N GLU A 193 21.91 -3.92 25.40
CA GLU A 193 22.80 -5.10 25.38
C GLU A 193 22.16 -6.32 26.05
N GLU A 194 21.27 -6.10 27.05
CA GLU A 194 20.72 -7.15 27.89
C GLU A 194 19.26 -7.50 27.55
N LYS A 195 18.49 -6.56 27.02
CA LYS A 195 17.05 -6.75 26.79
C LYS A 195 16.50 -5.92 25.64
N VAL A 196 15.33 -6.34 25.16
CA VAL A 196 14.47 -5.52 24.28
C VAL A 196 13.25 -5.07 25.06
N ILE A 197 12.91 -3.79 24.93
CA ILE A 197 11.65 -3.23 25.41
C ILE A 197 10.73 -3.06 24.21
N LEU A 198 9.72 -3.93 24.11
CA LEU A 198 8.67 -3.85 23.10
C LEU A 198 7.55 -2.95 23.63
N LYS A 199 7.37 -1.79 23.01
CA LYS A 199 6.27 -0.87 23.28
C LYS A 199 5.09 -1.22 22.38
N ALA A 200 3.89 -1.17 22.92
CA ALA A 200 2.64 -1.44 22.21
C ALA A 200 1.61 -0.36 22.56
N LYS A 201 1.04 0.27 21.54
CA LYS A 201 0.02 1.32 21.68
C LYS A 201 -1.21 0.92 20.85
N PRO A 202 -2.29 0.41 21.47
CA PRO A 202 -3.50 0.07 20.75
C PRO A 202 -4.23 1.32 20.28
N VAL A 203 -4.80 1.22 19.07
CA VAL A 203 -5.64 2.25 18.44
C VAL A 203 -7.00 1.63 18.17
N CYS A 204 -8.04 2.15 18.85
CA CYS A 204 -9.42 1.71 18.67
C CYS A 204 -10.25 2.82 18.03
N ARG A 205 -11.19 2.43 17.20
CA ARG A 205 -12.29 3.29 16.76
C ARG A 205 -13.47 3.00 17.68
N ILE A 206 -13.73 3.91 18.61
CA ILE A 206 -14.84 3.84 19.54
C ILE A 206 -15.96 4.67 18.93
N GLU A 207 -17.17 4.13 18.91
CA GLU A 207 -18.36 4.88 18.49
C GLU A 207 -18.78 5.79 19.65
N ASP A 208 -18.80 7.10 19.39
CA ASP A 208 -19.29 8.08 20.35
C ASP A 208 -20.75 7.76 20.71
N ALA A 209 -21.05 7.70 22.01
CA ALA A 209 -22.41 7.81 22.48
C ALA A 209 -22.99 9.12 21.92
N ASP A 210 -24.22 9.06 21.42
CA ASP A 210 -24.96 10.19 20.85
C ASP A 210 -24.62 11.49 21.56
N GLN A 211 -24.49 12.61 20.78
CA GLN A 211 -24.27 13.98 21.27
C GLN A 211 -25.35 14.47 22.28
N ASN A 212 -26.24 13.60 22.69
CA ASN A 212 -27.34 13.85 23.65
C ASN A 212 -27.05 13.35 25.08
N GLY A 213 -25.79 13.41 25.54
CA GLY A 213 -25.47 13.53 26.98
C GLY A 213 -26.16 12.58 27.98
N SER A 214 -26.63 11.40 27.59
CA SER A 214 -27.09 10.37 28.55
C SER A 214 -25.95 9.37 28.81
N ASP A 215 -24.97 9.86 29.51
CA ASP A 215 -23.84 9.14 30.05
C ASP A 215 -24.26 8.42 31.33
N ASP A 216 -24.61 7.15 31.24
CA ASP A 216 -24.65 6.32 32.47
C ASP A 216 -24.72 4.82 32.16
N LYS A 217 -23.73 4.23 31.54
CA LYS A 217 -23.41 2.78 31.53
C LYS A 217 -22.71 2.28 30.26
N ALA A 218 -21.95 3.06 29.52
CA ALA A 218 -20.97 2.49 28.62
C ALA A 218 -19.84 1.91 29.50
N GLU A 219 -19.84 0.60 29.76
CA GLU A 219 -18.68 -0.08 30.38
C GLU A 219 -17.46 0.34 29.60
N LYS A 220 -16.51 1.01 30.28
CA LYS A 220 -15.28 1.49 29.68
C LYS A 220 -14.56 0.29 29.06
N SER A 221 -14.45 0.28 27.75
CA SER A 221 -13.66 -0.76 27.07
C SER A 221 -12.18 -0.63 27.45
N CYS A 222 -11.52 -1.75 27.72
CA CYS A 222 -10.09 -1.84 27.91
C CYS A 222 -9.47 -2.77 26.88
N ILE A 223 -8.16 -2.66 26.70
CA ILE A 223 -7.41 -3.51 25.80
C ILE A 223 -6.47 -4.39 26.62
N LYS A 224 -6.61 -5.72 26.45
CA LYS A 224 -5.70 -6.71 27.00
C LYS A 224 -4.72 -7.13 25.91
N LEU A 225 -3.43 -7.02 26.19
CA LEU A 225 -2.33 -7.45 25.32
C LEU A 225 -1.61 -8.63 25.96
N GLU A 226 -1.47 -9.73 25.22
CA GLU A 226 -0.73 -10.93 25.63
C GLU A 226 0.45 -11.13 24.67
N LEU A 227 1.66 -11.08 25.20
CA LEU A 227 2.89 -11.39 24.47
C LEU A 227 3.29 -12.84 24.71
N SER A 228 3.50 -13.58 23.64
CA SER A 228 4.03 -14.96 23.66
C SER A 228 5.35 -15.05 22.89
N ASP A 229 6.23 -15.94 23.35
CA ASP A 229 7.46 -16.30 22.64
C ASP A 229 7.15 -17.13 21.36
N ARG A 230 8.22 -17.49 20.61
CA ARG A 230 8.08 -18.29 19.38
C ARG A 230 7.51 -19.71 19.62
N LYS A 231 7.54 -20.20 20.86
CA LYS A 231 6.99 -21.51 21.25
C LYS A 231 5.51 -21.41 21.67
N GLY A 232 4.96 -20.20 21.70
CA GLY A 232 3.59 -19.92 22.14
C GLY A 232 3.43 -19.78 23.66
N THR A 233 4.52 -19.72 24.44
CA THR A 233 4.44 -19.49 25.87
C THR A 233 4.17 -18.02 26.14
N VAL A 234 3.12 -17.71 26.90
CA VAL A 234 2.83 -16.33 27.31
C VAL A 234 3.90 -15.84 28.27
N ILE A 235 4.65 -14.82 27.88
CA ILE A 235 5.74 -14.21 28.64
C ILE A 235 5.38 -12.84 29.24
N GLY A 236 4.22 -12.31 28.89
CA GLY A 236 3.74 -11.05 29.46
C GLY A 236 2.29 -10.76 29.12
N THR A 237 1.59 -10.11 30.06
CA THR A 237 0.23 -9.60 29.87
C THR A 237 0.13 -8.17 30.37
N LYS A 238 -0.51 -7.30 29.59
CA LYS A 238 -0.78 -5.89 29.96
C LYS A 238 -2.24 -5.56 29.70
N ILE A 239 -2.80 -4.67 30.51
CA ILE A 239 -4.12 -4.08 30.29
C ILE A 239 -3.93 -2.57 30.22
N CYS A 240 -4.56 -1.93 29.23
CA CYS A 240 -4.44 -0.50 28.97
C CYS A 240 -5.73 0.06 28.37
N GLN A 241 -5.78 1.38 28.25
CA GLN A 241 -6.85 2.10 27.57
C GLN A 241 -6.51 2.35 26.09
N ASN A 242 -7.50 2.80 25.31
CA ASN A 242 -7.26 3.25 23.95
C ASN A 242 -6.19 4.35 23.90
N ASN A 243 -5.23 4.24 22.96
CA ASN A 243 -4.08 5.14 22.81
C ASN A 243 -3.10 5.17 23.99
N GLU A 244 -3.28 4.37 25.04
CA GLU A 244 -2.31 4.22 26.11
C GLU A 244 -1.18 3.26 25.69
N GLN A 245 0.07 3.72 25.82
CA GLN A 245 1.24 2.91 25.51
C GLN A 245 1.65 2.07 26.71
N VAL A 246 1.82 0.77 26.50
CA VAL A 246 2.40 -0.16 27.45
C VAL A 246 3.71 -0.76 26.93
N SER A 247 4.49 -1.39 27.83
CA SER A 247 5.79 -1.95 27.50
C SER A 247 5.94 -3.36 28.05
N PHE A 248 6.56 -4.22 27.25
CA PHE A 248 7.03 -5.55 27.65
C PHE A 248 8.55 -5.54 27.65
N GLU A 249 9.15 -5.97 28.76
CA GLU A 249 10.59 -6.19 28.86
C GLU A 249 10.90 -7.66 28.55
N ILE A 250 11.73 -7.89 27.54
CA ILE A 250 12.11 -9.22 27.06
C ILE A 250 13.61 -9.37 27.34
N ALA A 251 13.95 -10.10 28.40
CA ALA A 251 15.32 -10.50 28.71
C ALA A 251 15.75 -11.63 27.77
N GLU A 252 17.02 -11.63 27.38
CA GLU A 252 17.61 -12.63 26.46
C GLU A 252 16.77 -12.79 25.18
N PRO A 253 16.53 -11.67 24.41
CA PRO A 253 15.66 -11.68 23.25
C PRO A 253 16.25 -12.51 22.10
N GLU A 254 15.42 -13.34 21.46
CA GLU A 254 15.75 -13.95 20.17
C GLU A 254 15.52 -12.91 19.08
N LEU A 255 16.61 -12.42 18.45
CA LEU A 255 16.55 -11.37 17.44
C LEU A 255 16.21 -11.94 16.05
N TRP A 256 15.34 -11.24 15.35
CA TRP A 256 15.02 -11.50 13.95
C TRP A 256 16.12 -10.96 13.03
N TRP A 257 16.47 -11.73 11.99
CA TRP A 257 17.49 -11.41 11.03
C TRP A 257 17.02 -11.62 9.58
N PRO A 258 17.53 -10.85 8.63
CA PRO A 258 17.30 -11.17 7.22
C PRO A 258 18.01 -12.46 6.84
N VAL A 259 17.49 -13.12 5.80
CA VAL A 259 18.04 -14.38 5.28
C VAL A 259 19.53 -14.24 4.96
N GLY A 260 20.30 -15.22 5.40
CA GLY A 260 21.77 -15.24 5.28
C GLY A 260 22.51 -14.53 6.42
N TYR A 261 21.83 -13.93 7.38
CA TYR A 261 22.43 -13.26 8.55
C TYR A 261 22.04 -13.90 9.88
N GLY A 262 20.98 -14.67 9.93
CA GLY A 262 20.52 -15.36 11.13
C GLY A 262 19.13 -15.97 10.96
N GLU A 263 18.48 -16.32 12.07
CA GLU A 263 17.13 -16.89 12.12
C GLU A 263 16.04 -15.82 12.14
N GLN A 264 14.78 -16.22 11.91
CA GLN A 264 13.60 -15.36 11.86
C GLN A 264 12.61 -15.67 13.00
N PRO A 265 13.01 -15.57 14.28
CA PRO A 265 12.07 -15.78 15.37
C PRO A 265 10.99 -14.71 15.42
N LEU A 266 9.74 -15.14 15.52
CA LEU A 266 8.58 -14.25 15.61
C LEU A 266 7.87 -14.48 16.95
N TYR A 267 7.71 -13.41 17.69
CA TYR A 267 6.85 -13.34 18.87
C TYR A 267 5.41 -13.09 18.45
N THR A 268 4.46 -13.42 19.29
CA THR A 268 3.04 -13.18 19.01
C THR A 268 2.45 -12.23 20.04
N VAL A 269 1.83 -11.15 19.58
CA VAL A 269 1.02 -10.27 20.43
C VAL A 269 -0.45 -10.47 20.07
N LYS A 270 -1.26 -10.95 21.05
CA LYS A 270 -2.72 -11.00 20.92
C LYS A 270 -3.30 -9.77 21.63
N ALA A 271 -4.08 -8.99 20.90
CA ALA A 271 -4.74 -7.80 21.40
C ALA A 271 -6.25 -8.01 21.43
N TYR A 272 -6.83 -7.94 22.62
CA TYR A 272 -8.27 -8.11 22.86
C TYR A 272 -8.88 -6.79 23.29
N MET A 273 -9.90 -6.34 22.59
CA MET A 273 -10.76 -5.25 23.06
C MET A 273 -11.88 -5.85 23.92
N LEU A 274 -11.98 -5.45 25.17
CA LEU A 274 -12.90 -6.01 26.17
C LEU A 274 -13.84 -4.94 26.70
N ALA A 275 -15.12 -5.32 26.97
CA ALA A 275 -16.04 -4.57 27.81
C ALA A 275 -16.44 -5.48 28.99
N GLY A 276 -15.95 -5.20 30.20
CA GLY A 276 -15.99 -6.16 31.29
C GLY A 276 -15.31 -7.47 30.86
N ASP A 277 -16.00 -8.60 30.99
CA ASP A 277 -15.54 -9.93 30.58
C ASP A 277 -15.85 -10.26 29.10
N THR A 278 -16.54 -9.38 28.39
CA THR A 278 -16.99 -9.63 27.01
C THR A 278 -15.93 -9.18 26.02
N GLN A 279 -15.44 -10.11 25.18
CA GLN A 279 -14.57 -9.78 24.06
C GLN A 279 -15.36 -9.10 22.94
N LEU A 280 -14.96 -7.88 22.58
CA LEU A 280 -15.57 -7.11 21.50
C LEU A 280 -14.87 -7.35 20.15
N ASP A 281 -13.53 -7.36 20.17
CA ASP A 281 -12.69 -7.57 18.98
C ASP A 281 -11.36 -8.23 19.39
N CYS A 282 -10.63 -8.81 18.42
CA CYS A 282 -9.33 -9.42 18.66
C CYS A 282 -8.46 -9.36 17.42
N HIS A 283 -7.21 -8.96 17.58
CA HIS A 283 -6.18 -9.00 16.54
C HIS A 283 -4.95 -9.76 17.03
N ILE A 284 -4.25 -10.39 16.08
CA ILE A 284 -3.02 -11.14 16.34
C ILE A 284 -1.92 -10.55 15.46
N PHE A 285 -0.79 -10.22 16.09
CA PHE A 285 0.36 -9.65 15.42
C PHE A 285 1.58 -10.56 15.60
N LYS A 286 2.34 -10.76 14.53
CA LYS A 286 3.65 -11.41 14.55
C LYS A 286 4.73 -10.33 14.61
N ILE A 287 5.61 -10.41 15.60
CA ILE A 287 6.61 -9.36 15.88
C ILE A 287 8.01 -9.99 15.86
N GLY A 288 8.84 -9.60 14.92
CA GLY A 288 10.27 -9.88 14.98
C GLY A 288 11.00 -8.80 15.78
N LEU A 289 11.78 -9.22 16.76
CA LEU A 289 12.58 -8.27 17.55
C LEU A 289 13.84 -7.92 16.74
N ARG A 290 13.88 -6.70 16.24
CA ARG A 290 15.00 -6.23 15.42
C ARG A 290 15.15 -4.70 15.48
N GLN A 291 16.34 -4.21 15.18
CA GLN A 291 16.61 -2.81 14.91
C GLN A 291 17.07 -2.70 13.46
N ILE A 292 16.34 -1.93 12.65
CA ILE A 292 16.74 -1.63 11.27
C ILE A 292 17.04 -0.14 11.16
N LYS A 293 18.19 0.19 10.61
CA LYS A 293 18.64 1.56 10.35
C LYS A 293 19.07 1.69 8.89
N LEU A 294 18.66 2.77 8.25
CA LEU A 294 19.20 3.19 6.97
C LEU A 294 20.29 4.24 7.23
N ASP A 295 21.57 3.87 7.09
CA ASP A 295 22.69 4.79 7.22
C ASP A 295 22.87 5.58 5.91
N ARG A 296 22.64 6.89 5.99
CA ARG A 296 22.80 7.87 4.90
C ARG A 296 23.86 8.92 5.25
N GLY A 297 24.79 8.58 6.12
CA GLY A 297 25.90 9.45 6.53
C GLY A 297 26.94 9.62 5.41
N ASP A 298 27.84 10.60 5.59
CA ASP A 298 28.98 10.79 4.68
C ASP A 298 30.01 9.67 4.91
N ASP A 299 30.71 9.26 3.85
CA ASP A 299 31.77 8.22 3.90
C ASP A 299 33.14 8.72 3.40
N GLY A 300 33.31 10.04 3.31
CA GLY A 300 34.55 10.70 2.85
C GLY A 300 34.68 10.80 1.32
N ASP A 301 34.02 9.95 0.55
CA ASP A 301 34.00 9.98 -0.94
C ASP A 301 32.56 10.11 -1.50
N GLY A 302 31.58 10.36 -0.62
CA GLY A 302 30.17 10.50 -1.00
C GLY A 302 29.22 10.41 0.18
N ALA A 303 28.04 9.83 -0.04
CA ALA A 303 27.09 9.53 0.99
C ALA A 303 26.71 8.04 0.95
N LYS A 304 26.69 7.43 2.12
CA LYS A 304 26.23 6.05 2.29
C LYS A 304 24.77 5.90 1.90
N TYR A 305 24.39 4.68 1.62
CA TYR A 305 23.03 4.20 1.58
C TYR A 305 23.05 2.72 1.95
N CYS A 306 23.10 2.44 3.24
CA CYS A 306 23.35 1.11 3.77
C CYS A 306 22.31 0.74 4.82
N PHE A 307 21.68 -0.40 4.64
CA PHE A 307 20.82 -0.97 5.67
C PHE A 307 21.67 -1.67 6.73
N GLU A 308 21.45 -1.34 7.98
CA GLU A 308 22.02 -2.04 9.12
C GLU A 308 20.89 -2.75 9.87
N VAL A 309 21.00 -4.06 10.06
CA VAL A 309 20.08 -4.84 10.90
C VAL A 309 20.81 -5.30 12.14
N ASN A 310 20.29 -4.96 13.31
CA ASN A 310 20.92 -5.27 14.60
C ASN A 310 22.39 -4.84 14.67
N LYS A 311 22.69 -3.64 14.14
CA LYS A 311 24.02 -3.03 14.03
C LYS A 311 24.98 -3.72 13.03
N VAL A 312 24.50 -4.68 12.25
CA VAL A 312 25.29 -5.35 11.20
C VAL A 312 24.89 -4.80 9.84
N PRO A 313 25.84 -4.28 9.04
CA PRO A 313 25.57 -3.87 7.67
C PRO A 313 25.10 -5.03 6.81
N VAL A 314 24.02 -4.83 6.07
CA VAL A 314 23.41 -5.82 5.18
C VAL A 314 23.61 -5.40 3.73
N PHE A 315 24.21 -6.26 2.94
CA PHE A 315 24.25 -6.07 1.49
C PHE A 315 22.87 -6.46 0.92
N PHE A 316 22.12 -5.44 0.48
CA PHE A 316 20.78 -5.63 -0.07
C PHE A 316 20.86 -6.18 -1.50
N LYS A 317 20.55 -7.47 -1.67
CA LYS A 317 20.45 -8.17 -2.95
C LYS A 317 18.97 -8.25 -3.29
N GLY A 318 18.49 -7.35 -4.14
CA GLY A 318 17.06 -7.13 -4.28
C GLY A 318 16.54 -7.19 -5.70
N GLU A 319 15.22 -7.30 -5.76
CA GLU A 319 14.41 -7.21 -6.98
C GLU A 319 13.31 -6.16 -6.77
N ASN A 320 12.85 -5.55 -7.86
CA ASN A 320 11.67 -4.69 -7.82
C ASN A 320 10.42 -5.53 -8.05
N LEU A 321 9.47 -5.46 -7.13
CA LEU A 321 8.14 -6.01 -7.28
C LEU A 321 7.23 -4.95 -7.91
N ILE A 322 6.73 -5.28 -9.09
CA ILE A 322 5.67 -4.56 -9.79
C ILE A 322 4.34 -5.31 -9.61
N ILE A 323 3.43 -5.32 -10.56
CA ILE A 323 2.27 -6.22 -10.53
C ILE A 323 2.65 -7.60 -11.08
N GLU A 324 2.17 -8.68 -10.45
CA GLU A 324 2.41 -10.04 -10.95
C GLU A 324 1.54 -10.38 -12.17
N ASP A 325 0.30 -9.90 -12.19
CA ASP A 325 -0.67 -10.13 -13.27
C ASP A 325 -1.53 -8.88 -13.46
N SER A 326 -1.80 -8.51 -14.69
CA SER A 326 -2.68 -7.38 -15.01
C SER A 326 -4.11 -7.62 -14.55
N VAL A 327 -4.55 -8.86 -14.46
CA VAL A 327 -5.82 -9.28 -13.85
C VAL A 327 -5.54 -9.62 -12.38
N LEU A 328 -5.73 -8.68 -11.47
CA LEU A 328 -5.32 -8.78 -10.06
C LEU A 328 -5.86 -10.04 -9.35
N LYS A 329 -7.02 -10.55 -9.76
CA LYS A 329 -7.61 -11.78 -9.24
C LYS A 329 -6.70 -13.02 -9.43
N ASN A 330 -5.82 -13.02 -10.43
CA ASN A 330 -4.92 -14.15 -10.72
C ASN A 330 -3.77 -14.23 -9.70
N THR A 331 -3.49 -13.14 -8.98
CA THR A 331 -2.49 -13.11 -7.92
C THR A 331 -3.08 -13.73 -6.64
N THR A 332 -2.60 -14.91 -6.29
CA THR A 332 -3.11 -15.74 -5.19
C THR A 332 -2.06 -15.90 -4.10
N GLU A 333 -2.46 -16.41 -2.93
CA GLU A 333 -1.52 -16.80 -1.86
C GLU A 333 -0.39 -17.72 -2.38
N ASN A 334 -0.73 -18.66 -3.29
CA ASN A 334 0.27 -19.54 -3.90
C ASN A 334 1.24 -18.79 -4.83
N SER A 335 0.79 -17.71 -5.49
CA SER A 335 1.66 -16.83 -6.28
C SER A 335 2.69 -16.15 -5.38
N TRP A 336 2.26 -15.61 -4.25
CA TRP A 336 3.15 -14.99 -3.26
C TRP A 336 4.17 -15.97 -2.68
N LYS A 337 3.74 -17.19 -2.35
CA LYS A 337 4.66 -18.27 -1.89
C LYS A 337 5.72 -18.57 -2.93
N LYS A 338 5.33 -18.75 -4.20
CA LYS A 338 6.26 -19.00 -5.30
C LYS A 338 7.23 -17.84 -5.53
N LEU A 339 6.74 -16.59 -5.47
CA LEU A 339 7.58 -15.40 -5.62
C LEU A 339 8.67 -15.39 -4.54
N VAL A 340 8.31 -15.51 -3.27
CA VAL A 340 9.27 -15.52 -2.16
C VAL A 340 10.23 -16.70 -2.24
N GLU A 341 9.75 -17.90 -2.59
CA GLU A 341 10.61 -19.07 -2.82
C GLU A 341 11.62 -18.85 -3.96
N ASN A 342 11.21 -18.21 -5.05
CA ASN A 342 12.09 -17.90 -6.17
C ASN A 342 13.15 -16.87 -5.76
N CYS A 343 12.79 -15.86 -4.99
CA CYS A 343 13.72 -14.91 -4.39
C CYS A 343 14.80 -15.63 -3.56
N LEU A 344 14.38 -16.53 -2.67
CA LEU A 344 15.32 -17.32 -1.85
C LEU A 344 16.27 -18.18 -2.69
N LYS A 345 15.74 -18.89 -3.72
CA LYS A 345 16.55 -19.71 -4.65
C LYS A 345 17.57 -18.87 -5.43
N SER A 346 17.25 -17.59 -5.66
CA SER A 346 18.12 -16.64 -6.37
C SER A 346 19.05 -15.85 -5.44
N ASN A 347 19.11 -16.20 -4.14
CA ASN A 347 19.87 -15.46 -3.12
C ASN A 347 19.44 -13.99 -2.94
N VAL A 348 18.21 -13.67 -3.25
CA VAL A 348 17.59 -12.38 -2.96
C VAL A 348 17.26 -12.32 -1.47
N ASN A 349 17.63 -11.23 -0.80
CA ASN A 349 17.34 -10.97 0.60
C ASN A 349 16.49 -9.71 0.82
N GLY A 350 16.05 -9.06 -0.27
CA GLY A 350 15.21 -7.88 -0.20
C GLY A 350 14.36 -7.68 -1.44
N ILE A 351 13.18 -7.13 -1.25
CA ILE A 351 12.24 -6.78 -2.32
C ILE A 351 11.87 -5.32 -2.16
N ARG A 352 11.97 -4.54 -3.24
CA ARG A 352 11.37 -3.21 -3.30
C ARG A 352 10.00 -3.32 -3.96
N VAL A 353 8.96 -2.89 -3.26
CA VAL A 353 7.62 -2.75 -3.82
C VAL A 353 7.52 -1.39 -4.49
N TRP A 354 7.43 -1.37 -5.80
CA TRP A 354 7.47 -0.17 -6.62
C TRP A 354 6.19 0.67 -6.53
N GLY A 355 6.33 2.00 -6.49
CA GLY A 355 5.26 2.96 -6.22
C GLY A 355 4.20 3.14 -7.30
N GLY A 356 4.35 2.54 -8.47
CA GLY A 356 3.36 2.56 -9.55
C GLY A 356 2.40 1.36 -9.55
N ALA A 357 2.53 0.46 -8.57
CA ALA A 357 1.74 -0.76 -8.42
C ALA A 357 0.64 -0.63 -7.35
N TYR A 358 0.59 -1.56 -6.41
CA TYR A 358 -0.33 -1.57 -5.27
C TYR A 358 0.36 -2.12 -4.01
N TYR A 359 -0.22 -1.83 -2.83
CA TYR A 359 0.26 -2.42 -1.58
C TYR A 359 -0.02 -3.93 -1.55
N PRO A 360 1.00 -4.79 -1.41
CA PRO A 360 0.80 -6.23 -1.29
C PRO A 360 -0.13 -6.60 -0.12
N PRO A 361 -0.78 -7.77 -0.17
CA PRO A 361 -1.61 -8.25 0.91
C PRO A 361 -0.76 -8.70 2.13
N GLU A 362 -1.44 -9.01 3.24
CA GLU A 362 -0.81 -9.42 4.50
C GLU A 362 0.07 -10.65 4.33
N GLU A 363 -0.40 -11.62 3.55
CA GLU A 363 0.30 -12.88 3.29
C GLU A 363 1.69 -12.68 2.68
N PHE A 364 1.89 -11.63 1.89
CA PHE A 364 3.21 -11.29 1.34
C PHE A 364 4.17 -10.85 2.46
N PHE A 365 3.72 -9.97 3.36
CA PHE A 365 4.54 -9.48 4.46
C PHE A 365 4.81 -10.59 5.48
N ASP A 366 3.81 -11.42 5.81
CA ASP A 366 3.97 -12.59 6.67
C ASP A 366 5.03 -13.55 6.14
N LEU A 367 4.99 -13.84 4.83
CA LEU A 367 5.99 -14.68 4.17
C LEU A 367 7.40 -14.05 4.22
N CYS A 368 7.49 -12.73 4.03
CA CYS A 368 8.76 -12.00 4.12
C CYS A 368 9.31 -12.02 5.56
N ASP A 369 8.45 -11.86 6.56
CA ASP A 369 8.83 -11.99 7.98
C ASP A 369 9.36 -13.39 8.30
N GLU A 370 8.64 -14.44 7.88
CA GLU A 370 9.00 -15.83 8.12
C GLU A 370 10.27 -16.28 7.38
N LYS A 371 10.56 -15.70 6.25
CA LYS A 371 11.68 -16.07 5.37
C LYS A 371 12.88 -15.12 5.43
N GLY A 372 12.75 -14.01 6.14
CA GLY A 372 13.84 -13.04 6.29
C GLY A 372 14.09 -12.18 5.05
N ILE A 373 13.09 -11.94 4.23
CA ILE A 373 13.20 -11.04 3.07
C ILE A 373 12.89 -9.61 3.52
N LEU A 374 13.85 -8.70 3.40
CA LEU A 374 13.63 -7.29 3.68
C LEU A 374 12.68 -6.67 2.65
N VAL A 375 11.78 -5.79 3.10
CA VAL A 375 10.86 -5.07 2.21
C VAL A 375 11.16 -3.58 2.24
N TYR A 376 11.46 -3.03 1.07
CA TYR A 376 11.55 -1.58 0.81
C TYR A 376 10.24 -1.16 0.12
N GLN A 377 9.34 -0.54 0.86
CA GLN A 377 7.99 -0.26 0.40
C GLN A 377 7.86 1.18 -0.09
N ASP A 378 7.65 1.38 -1.41
CA ASP A 378 7.17 2.66 -1.91
C ASP A 378 5.69 2.86 -1.54
N LEU A 379 5.35 4.08 -1.21
CA LEU A 379 3.96 4.53 -1.16
C LEU A 379 3.51 4.84 -2.59
N MET A 380 2.25 4.55 -2.91
CA MET A 380 1.79 4.41 -4.30
C MET A 380 1.77 5.71 -5.11
N PHE A 381 2.96 6.26 -5.39
CA PHE A 381 3.21 7.43 -6.24
C PHE A 381 4.41 7.15 -7.15
N ALA A 382 4.26 7.34 -8.48
CA ALA A 382 5.32 7.08 -9.44
C ALA A 382 5.29 8.03 -10.63
N CYS A 383 6.47 8.49 -11.03
CA CYS A 383 6.80 9.09 -12.33
C CYS A 383 5.83 10.18 -12.82
N SER A 384 5.17 10.90 -11.92
CA SER A 384 4.23 11.96 -12.27
C SER A 384 4.15 13.02 -11.17
N PHE A 385 3.81 14.24 -11.54
CA PHE A 385 3.38 15.25 -10.59
C PHE A 385 1.91 15.03 -10.22
N TYR A 386 1.57 15.34 -8.98
CA TYR A 386 0.23 15.26 -8.44
C TYR A 386 -0.25 16.65 -8.06
N GLN A 387 -1.47 16.99 -8.43
CA GLN A 387 -2.11 18.21 -7.94
C GLN A 387 -2.61 17.92 -6.52
N VAL A 388 -2.08 18.67 -5.57
CA VAL A 388 -2.31 18.47 -4.15
C VAL A 388 -3.20 19.56 -3.61
N ASP A 389 -4.45 19.22 -3.28
CA ASP A 389 -5.40 20.04 -2.56
C ASP A 389 -5.78 19.39 -1.22
N GLU A 390 -6.62 20.05 -0.44
CA GLU A 390 -7.04 19.55 0.88
C GLU A 390 -7.76 18.19 0.79
N TYR A 391 -8.61 18.00 -0.23
CA TYR A 391 -9.30 16.72 -0.44
C TYR A 391 -8.32 15.61 -0.76
N PHE A 392 -7.38 15.86 -1.66
CA PHE A 392 -6.34 14.89 -2.03
C PHE A 392 -5.47 14.51 -0.82
N LEU A 393 -5.06 15.49 -0.01
CA LEU A 393 -4.28 15.24 1.21
C LEU A 393 -5.04 14.39 2.22
N GLU A 394 -6.33 14.69 2.47
CA GLU A 394 -7.13 13.88 3.40
C GLU A 394 -7.38 12.47 2.85
N ASN A 395 -7.62 12.32 1.54
CA ASN A 395 -7.79 11.03 0.89
C ASN A 395 -6.52 10.17 0.99
N VAL A 396 -5.35 10.75 0.72
CA VAL A 396 -4.04 10.08 0.87
C VAL A 396 -3.75 9.79 2.34
N LYS A 397 -4.06 10.70 3.25
CA LYS A 397 -3.89 10.46 4.69
C LYS A 397 -4.66 9.20 5.14
N ARG A 398 -5.92 9.04 4.71
CA ARG A 398 -6.71 7.84 5.00
C ARG A 398 -6.12 6.58 4.37
N GLU A 399 -5.64 6.67 3.14
CA GLU A 399 -4.92 5.59 2.47
C GLU A 399 -3.71 5.13 3.30
N LEU A 400 -2.91 6.08 3.79
CA LEU A 400 -1.74 5.80 4.60
C LEU A 400 -2.13 5.23 5.98
N GLU A 401 -3.18 5.77 6.62
CA GLU A 401 -3.71 5.22 7.86
C GLU A 401 -4.09 3.75 7.69
N ASP A 402 -4.85 3.40 6.64
CA ASP A 402 -5.29 2.03 6.38
C ASP A 402 -4.11 1.08 6.11
N ASN A 403 -3.15 1.49 5.27
CA ASN A 403 -2.06 0.61 4.85
C ASN A 403 -0.91 0.55 5.88
N LEU A 404 -0.49 1.68 6.46
CA LEU A 404 0.60 1.67 7.46
C LEU A 404 0.17 1.03 8.77
N ALA A 405 -1.12 1.14 9.17
CA ALA A 405 -1.66 0.42 10.33
C ALA A 405 -1.54 -1.11 10.16
N ARG A 406 -1.63 -1.59 8.92
CA ARG A 406 -1.49 -2.99 8.56
C ARG A 406 -0.03 -3.43 8.48
N ILE A 407 0.83 -2.67 7.78
CA ILE A 407 2.19 -3.12 7.45
C ILE A 407 3.27 -2.65 8.44
N GLY A 408 3.01 -1.63 9.25
CA GLY A 408 4.04 -0.97 10.08
C GLY A 408 4.67 -1.85 11.17
N HIS A 409 4.05 -2.97 11.54
CA HIS A 409 4.54 -3.88 12.57
C HIS A 409 5.44 -5.01 12.05
N HIS A 410 5.47 -5.24 10.72
CA HIS A 410 6.22 -6.35 10.14
C HIS A 410 7.72 -6.23 10.34
N ALA A 411 8.36 -7.34 10.70
CA ALA A 411 9.80 -7.40 10.92
C ALA A 411 10.59 -7.13 9.64
N CYS A 412 10.08 -7.55 8.50
CA CYS A 412 10.68 -7.39 7.18
C CYS A 412 10.71 -5.94 6.68
N LEU A 413 9.86 -5.04 7.20
CA LEU A 413 9.75 -3.67 6.72
C LEU A 413 11.03 -2.87 7.02
N ALA A 414 11.86 -2.67 6.00
CA ALA A 414 13.18 -2.05 6.12
C ALA A 414 13.16 -0.53 5.91
N ALA A 415 12.35 -0.06 4.96
CA ALA A 415 12.16 1.36 4.69
C ALA A 415 10.81 1.63 4.03
N LEU A 416 10.32 2.86 4.20
CA LEU A 416 9.18 3.44 3.50
C LEU A 416 9.69 4.53 2.57
N CYS A 417 9.26 4.51 1.31
CA CYS A 417 9.64 5.51 0.32
C CYS A 417 8.42 6.30 -0.15
N GLY A 418 8.53 7.62 -0.15
CA GLY A 418 7.42 8.51 -0.51
C GLY A 418 6.96 8.34 -1.95
N ASN A 419 7.92 8.21 -2.89
CA ASN A 419 7.58 8.08 -4.30
C ASN A 419 8.71 7.48 -5.13
N ASN A 420 8.36 7.02 -6.33
CA ASN A 420 9.28 6.65 -7.39
C ASN A 420 9.47 7.81 -8.37
N GLU A 421 10.72 8.30 -8.53
CA GLU A 421 11.20 9.20 -9.59
C GLU A 421 10.50 10.58 -9.66
N ILE A 422 9.96 11.09 -8.58
CA ILE A 422 9.32 12.41 -8.60
C ILE A 422 10.28 13.52 -8.16
N ASP A 423 11.12 13.30 -7.13
CA ASP A 423 12.11 14.29 -6.67
C ASP A 423 13.13 14.62 -7.78
N GLY A 424 13.55 13.62 -8.55
CA GLY A 424 14.50 13.77 -9.64
C GLY A 424 14.12 14.83 -10.67
N VAL A 425 12.83 15.04 -10.89
CA VAL A 425 12.36 16.06 -11.84
C VAL A 425 12.68 17.47 -11.38
N TYR A 426 12.63 17.74 -10.08
CA TYR A 426 12.98 19.07 -9.55
C TYR A 426 14.48 19.35 -9.66
N THR A 427 15.31 18.33 -9.47
CA THR A 427 16.77 18.47 -9.54
C THR A 427 17.27 18.55 -10.97
N VAL A 428 16.57 17.89 -11.90
CA VAL A 428 16.90 17.83 -13.33
C VAL A 428 16.50 19.10 -14.07
N THR A 429 15.47 19.79 -13.62
CA THR A 429 14.92 20.98 -14.29
C THR A 429 15.89 22.19 -14.34
N GLY A 430 16.99 22.15 -13.60
CA GLY A 430 18.07 23.14 -13.67
C GLY A 430 19.29 22.69 -14.50
N SER A 431 19.33 21.46 -15.01
CA SER A 431 20.46 20.91 -15.75
C SER A 431 20.31 21.10 -17.27
N THR A 432 21.41 21.47 -17.94
CA THR A 432 21.51 21.57 -19.41
C THR A 432 21.96 20.26 -20.05
N GLU A 433 22.08 19.17 -19.28
CA GLU A 433 22.60 17.89 -19.80
C GLU A 433 21.56 17.17 -20.68
N PRO A 434 22.00 16.48 -21.77
CA PRO A 434 21.10 15.78 -22.71
C PRO A 434 20.18 14.75 -22.05
N GLN A 435 20.65 14.10 -20.95
CA GLN A 435 19.90 13.12 -20.19
C GLN A 435 18.63 13.70 -19.54
N THR A 436 18.62 15.00 -19.28
CA THR A 436 17.47 15.70 -18.71
C THR A 436 16.40 16.01 -19.76
N ALA A 437 16.75 16.07 -21.05
CA ALA A 437 15.84 16.39 -22.13
C ALA A 437 14.73 15.33 -22.28
N ALA A 438 15.06 14.06 -22.11
CA ALA A 438 14.09 12.97 -22.15
C ALA A 438 13.08 13.06 -20.98
N LEU A 439 13.56 13.35 -19.78
CA LEU A 439 12.71 13.53 -18.60
C LEU A 439 11.84 14.78 -18.73
N ARG A 440 12.38 15.90 -19.23
CA ARG A 440 11.59 17.11 -19.51
C ARG A 440 10.48 16.84 -20.51
N LYS A 441 10.78 16.10 -21.58
CA LYS A 441 9.78 15.69 -22.56
C LYS A 441 8.73 14.76 -21.94
N MET A 442 9.14 13.85 -21.08
CA MET A 442 8.25 12.93 -20.36
C MET A 442 7.31 13.66 -19.40
N PHE A 443 7.77 14.73 -18.77
CA PHE A 443 6.97 15.55 -17.85
C PHE A 443 6.32 16.79 -18.51
N GLY A 444 6.34 16.87 -19.85
CA GLY A 444 5.61 17.89 -20.60
C GLY A 444 6.21 19.27 -20.60
N SER A 445 7.48 19.46 -20.16
CA SER A 445 8.17 20.72 -20.23
C SER A 445 9.05 20.79 -21.48
N GLY A 446 8.66 21.65 -22.42
CA GLY A 446 9.44 21.93 -23.65
C GLY A 446 10.58 22.94 -23.47
N GLU A 447 10.64 23.61 -22.32
CA GLU A 447 11.57 24.71 -22.07
C GLU A 447 12.71 24.33 -21.13
N ASP A 448 13.89 24.86 -21.38
CA ASP A 448 15.13 24.60 -20.64
C ASP A 448 15.80 25.93 -20.21
N PRO A 449 16.05 26.17 -18.94
CA PRO A 449 15.50 25.47 -17.76
C PRO A 449 14.00 25.78 -17.54
N LEU A 450 13.30 24.94 -16.75
CA LEU A 450 11.91 25.26 -16.36
C LEU A 450 11.86 26.64 -15.71
N PRO A 451 10.89 27.48 -16.09
CA PRO A 451 10.68 28.78 -15.45
C PRO A 451 10.57 28.63 -13.93
N GLU A 452 11.15 29.56 -13.19
CA GLU A 452 11.14 29.54 -11.72
C GLU A 452 9.73 29.42 -11.13
N GLN A 453 8.77 30.09 -11.76
CA GLN A 453 7.36 30.02 -11.38
C GLN A 453 6.80 28.59 -11.50
N VAL A 454 7.15 27.85 -12.56
CA VAL A 454 6.73 26.46 -12.75
C VAL A 454 7.38 25.57 -11.69
N ARG A 455 8.68 25.72 -11.46
CA ARG A 455 9.39 24.98 -10.39
C ARG A 455 8.74 25.23 -9.03
N LYS A 456 8.38 26.48 -8.74
CA LYS A 456 7.70 26.82 -7.50
C LYS A 456 6.36 26.10 -7.37
N VAL A 457 5.52 26.09 -8.40
CA VAL A 457 4.22 25.40 -8.39
C VAL A 457 4.41 23.89 -8.15
N LEU A 458 5.37 23.28 -8.81
CA LEU A 458 5.67 21.86 -8.61
C LEU A 458 6.09 21.59 -7.16
N TRP A 459 6.97 22.42 -6.60
CA TRP A 459 7.45 22.29 -5.23
C TRP A 459 6.37 22.56 -4.18
N ASP A 460 5.50 23.52 -4.42
CA ASP A 460 4.34 23.83 -3.57
C ASP A 460 3.35 22.65 -3.48
N ASN A 461 3.33 21.75 -4.48
CA ASN A 461 2.56 20.49 -4.44
C ASN A 461 3.35 19.32 -3.84
N TYR A 462 4.67 19.28 -4.04
CA TYR A 462 5.53 18.20 -3.51
C TYR A 462 5.66 18.24 -1.99
N THR A 463 5.94 19.43 -1.45
CA THR A 463 6.27 19.63 -0.04
C THR A 463 5.16 19.16 0.91
N PRO A 464 3.90 19.61 0.78
CA PRO A 464 2.85 19.20 1.73
C PRO A 464 2.58 17.71 1.73
N LEU A 465 2.81 17.03 0.58
CA LEU A 465 2.60 15.59 0.47
C LEU A 465 3.81 14.78 0.97
N PHE A 466 4.98 14.95 0.32
CA PHE A 466 6.13 14.05 0.53
C PHE A 466 7.05 14.46 1.67
N LEU A 467 7.02 15.73 2.09
CA LEU A 467 7.90 16.23 3.16
C LEU A 467 7.14 16.54 4.46
N GLU A 468 5.80 16.60 4.43
CA GLU A 468 5.01 16.90 5.61
C GLU A 468 4.01 15.81 5.98
N LEU A 469 3.03 15.49 5.11
CA LEU A 469 1.97 14.53 5.42
C LEU A 469 2.52 13.12 5.58
N ILE A 470 3.21 12.62 4.55
CA ILE A 470 3.67 11.22 4.52
C ILE A 470 4.63 10.91 5.67
N PRO A 471 5.71 11.68 5.92
CA PRO A 471 6.60 11.38 7.04
C PRO A 471 5.90 11.39 8.40
N LYS A 472 4.93 12.28 8.63
CA LYS A 472 4.11 12.29 9.86
C LYS A 472 3.29 11.00 10.02
N GLN A 473 2.73 10.46 8.93
CA GLN A 473 1.99 9.20 8.99
C GLN A 473 2.95 8.00 9.19
N CYS A 474 4.12 8.01 8.54
CA CYS A 474 5.15 6.99 8.75
C CYS A 474 5.62 6.97 10.21
N GLU A 475 5.95 8.13 10.79
CA GLU A 475 6.33 8.26 12.20
C GLU A 475 5.23 7.77 13.15
N LYS A 476 3.96 8.03 12.81
CA LYS A 476 2.82 7.63 13.63
C LYS A 476 2.59 6.11 13.64
N TYR A 477 2.65 5.44 12.47
CA TYR A 477 2.24 4.03 12.34
C TYR A 477 3.40 3.04 12.22
N ALA A 478 4.59 3.50 11.83
CA ALA A 478 5.80 2.69 11.66
C ALA A 478 7.03 3.42 12.23
N PRO A 479 7.03 3.75 13.56
CA PRO A 479 8.00 4.67 14.17
C PRO A 479 9.45 4.20 14.08
N ASP A 480 9.69 2.89 13.97
CA ASP A 480 11.03 2.29 13.87
C ASP A 480 11.50 2.07 12.43
N THR A 481 10.73 2.57 11.43
CA THR A 481 11.04 2.38 10.02
C THR A 481 11.53 3.68 9.39
N ALA A 482 12.66 3.61 8.69
CA ALA A 482 13.21 4.76 7.99
C ALA A 482 12.28 5.25 6.87
N TYR A 483 12.09 6.58 6.79
CA TYR A 483 11.39 7.20 5.67
C TYR A 483 12.37 7.86 4.71
N VAL A 484 12.18 7.60 3.41
CA VAL A 484 12.89 8.23 2.30
C VAL A 484 11.87 8.93 1.42
N HIS A 485 12.05 10.20 1.12
CA HIS A 485 11.04 10.99 0.42
C HIS A 485 10.86 10.59 -1.05
N SER A 486 11.89 10.05 -1.71
CA SER A 486 11.88 9.60 -3.11
C SER A 486 12.92 8.52 -3.36
N SER A 487 12.73 7.69 -4.37
CA SER A 487 13.75 6.82 -4.97
C SER A 487 13.79 7.08 -6.49
N PRO A 488 14.97 7.41 -7.10
CA PRO A 488 16.23 7.68 -6.42
C PRO A 488 16.19 9.03 -5.69
N SER A 489 17.05 9.18 -4.69
CA SER A 489 17.19 10.46 -4.00
C SER A 489 18.56 10.66 -3.40
N SER A 490 19.00 11.94 -3.35
CA SER A 490 20.09 12.35 -2.49
C SER A 490 19.65 12.41 -1.03
N LYS A 491 20.59 12.70 -0.13
CA LYS A 491 20.29 12.88 1.30
C LYS A 491 19.26 13.99 1.58
N TYR A 492 19.21 15.01 0.74
CA TYR A 492 18.38 16.19 0.94
C TYR A 492 17.38 16.34 -0.23
N PRO A 493 16.10 16.63 0.07
CA PRO A 493 15.10 16.93 -0.95
C PRO A 493 15.51 18.14 -1.80
N GLY A 494 15.31 18.07 -3.11
CA GLY A 494 15.63 19.16 -4.03
C GLY A 494 17.11 19.49 -4.16
N ALA A 495 18.02 18.62 -3.67
CA ALA A 495 19.45 18.84 -3.84
C ALA A 495 19.84 18.69 -5.30
N GLU A 496 20.51 19.73 -5.85
CA GLU A 496 20.98 19.73 -7.23
C GLU A 496 21.80 18.49 -7.56
N LYS A 497 21.58 17.90 -8.74
CA LYS A 497 22.32 16.76 -9.32
C LYS A 497 22.13 15.39 -8.67
N SER A 498 21.08 15.19 -7.86
CA SER A 498 20.90 13.89 -7.19
C SER A 498 20.53 12.74 -8.12
N PHE A 499 19.74 13.02 -9.16
CA PHE A 499 19.20 11.99 -10.05
C PHE A 499 20.25 11.36 -10.99
N PHE A 500 21.25 12.14 -11.41
CA PHE A 500 22.28 11.72 -12.36
C PHE A 500 23.71 11.83 -11.83
N ASP A 501 23.91 12.01 -10.53
CA ASP A 501 25.25 11.92 -9.95
C ASP A 501 25.65 10.44 -9.83
N TYR A 502 25.89 9.81 -10.96
CA TYR A 502 26.23 8.39 -11.11
C TYR A 502 27.46 7.93 -10.31
N GLY A 503 27.94 8.72 -9.41
CA GLY A 503 29.20 8.39 -8.86
C GLY A 503 29.24 8.12 -7.38
N LYS A 504 28.52 8.84 -6.51
CA LYS A 504 29.01 8.90 -5.14
C LYS A 504 27.96 9.08 -4.03
N LYS A 505 26.70 9.33 -4.35
CA LYS A 505 25.74 9.73 -3.31
C LYS A 505 24.44 8.96 -3.40
N GLY A 506 24.07 8.34 -2.28
CA GLY A 506 22.72 7.85 -2.05
C GLY A 506 22.28 6.71 -2.96
N ASP A 507 21.02 6.77 -3.28
CA ASP A 507 20.27 5.85 -4.12
C ASP A 507 20.24 6.29 -5.58
N MET A 508 20.22 5.34 -6.53
CA MET A 508 20.23 5.64 -7.95
C MET A 508 19.44 4.60 -8.76
N HIS A 509 18.83 5.07 -9.87
CA HIS A 509 18.28 4.25 -10.93
C HIS A 509 19.25 4.24 -12.13
N TYR A 510 19.60 3.06 -12.64
CA TYR A 510 20.61 2.92 -13.67
C TYR A 510 20.11 2.16 -14.90
N TYR A 511 19.69 2.90 -15.91
CA TYR A 511 19.12 2.36 -17.15
C TYR A 511 19.92 2.75 -18.42
N LEU A 512 21.17 3.25 -18.30
CA LEU A 512 21.97 3.65 -19.46
C LEU A 512 22.14 2.55 -20.52
N PRO A 513 22.35 1.26 -20.15
CA PRO A 513 22.40 0.19 -21.16
C PRO A 513 21.10 0.04 -21.94
N TYR A 514 19.95 0.28 -21.29
CA TYR A 514 18.63 0.18 -21.90
C TYR A 514 18.26 1.42 -22.71
N ASN A 515 18.42 2.62 -22.14
CA ASN A 515 17.97 3.87 -22.73
C ASN A 515 18.94 4.45 -23.76
N GLU A 516 20.26 4.20 -23.61
CA GLU A 516 21.31 4.85 -24.38
C GLU A 516 22.25 3.86 -25.08
N ASN A 517 21.93 2.55 -25.09
CA ASN A 517 22.79 1.49 -25.62
C ASN A 517 24.22 1.53 -25.03
N ALA A 518 24.37 1.99 -23.80
CA ALA A 518 25.67 2.05 -23.15
C ALA A 518 26.25 0.64 -22.95
N PRO A 519 27.58 0.44 -23.13
CA PRO A 519 28.19 -0.86 -22.90
C PRO A 519 27.98 -1.34 -21.45
N TYR A 520 27.62 -2.59 -21.25
CA TYR A 520 27.44 -3.23 -19.95
C TYR A 520 28.61 -3.06 -18.99
N GLN A 521 29.83 -2.96 -19.56
CA GLN A 521 31.05 -2.75 -18.82
C GLN A 521 31.08 -1.42 -18.04
N LYS A 522 30.29 -0.41 -18.45
CA LYS A 522 30.17 0.84 -17.70
C LYS A 522 29.65 0.63 -16.28
N MET A 523 28.82 -0.40 -16.04
CA MET A 523 28.36 -0.74 -14.69
C MET A 523 29.51 -1.03 -13.71
N ARG A 524 30.64 -1.59 -14.20
CA ARG A 524 31.83 -1.90 -13.37
C ARG A 524 32.58 -0.64 -12.90
N THR A 525 32.37 0.49 -13.53
CA THR A 525 33.00 1.76 -13.18
C THR A 525 32.17 2.62 -12.24
N MET A 526 30.94 2.19 -11.95
CA MET A 526 30.04 2.90 -11.06
C MET A 526 30.47 2.75 -9.61
N ARG A 527 30.31 3.81 -8.85
CA ARG A 527 30.64 3.88 -7.41
C ARG A 527 29.47 4.31 -6.54
N CYS A 528 28.23 4.17 -7.06
CA CYS A 528 27.04 4.40 -6.26
C CYS A 528 27.00 3.45 -5.05
N ARG A 529 26.32 3.87 -4.00
CA ARG A 529 26.22 3.09 -2.76
C ARG A 529 25.04 2.16 -2.77
N PHE A 530 23.99 2.51 -3.52
CA PHE A 530 22.79 1.72 -3.68
C PHE A 530 22.19 1.92 -5.08
N ILE A 531 21.82 0.86 -5.74
CA ILE A 531 21.10 0.89 -7.02
C ILE A 531 19.74 0.27 -6.74
N SER A 532 18.72 1.10 -6.60
CA SER A 532 17.35 0.63 -6.33
C SER A 532 16.62 0.15 -7.58
N GLU A 533 17.07 0.58 -8.76
CA GLU A 533 16.58 0.07 -10.04
C GLU A 533 17.71 -0.03 -11.08
N MET A 534 17.71 -1.13 -11.82
CA MET A 534 18.66 -1.36 -12.92
C MET A 534 18.19 -2.50 -13.82
N GLY A 535 18.76 -2.57 -15.03
CA GLY A 535 18.63 -3.73 -15.91
C GLY A 535 17.87 -3.48 -17.20
N PHE A 536 17.48 -4.58 -17.85
CA PHE A 536 16.55 -4.62 -18.97
C PHE A 536 15.21 -5.15 -18.51
N GLN A 537 14.19 -5.05 -19.36
CA GLN A 537 12.93 -5.75 -19.13
C GLN A 537 13.21 -7.23 -18.85
N SER A 538 12.61 -7.73 -17.76
CA SER A 538 12.66 -9.15 -17.42
C SER A 538 11.35 -9.79 -17.87
N TYR A 539 11.45 -10.73 -18.82
CA TYR A 539 10.32 -11.51 -19.25
C TYR A 539 10.09 -12.66 -18.27
N PRO A 540 8.84 -12.99 -17.94
CA PRO A 540 8.56 -14.17 -17.13
C PRO A 540 9.03 -15.44 -17.85
N SER A 541 9.36 -16.47 -17.09
CA SER A 541 9.63 -17.79 -17.66
C SER A 541 8.39 -18.30 -18.41
N MET A 542 8.59 -18.84 -19.59
CA MET A 542 7.52 -19.46 -20.38
C MET A 542 6.94 -20.70 -19.67
#